data_e545013ff2feafd1030b317c3077a256
#
_entry.id   e545013ff2feafd1030b317c3077a256
#
_cell.length_a   1.000
_cell.length_b   1.000
_cell.length_c   1.000
_cell.angle_alpha   90.00
_cell.angle_beta   90.00
_cell.angle_gamma   90.00
#
_symmetry.space_group_name_H-M   'P 1'
#
loop_
_entity.id
_entity.type
_entity.pdbx_description
1 polymer ?
#
loop_
_entity_poly.entity_id
_entity_poly.type
_entity_poly.pdbx_seq_one_letter_code
_entity_poly.pdbx_strand_id
1 'polypeptide(L)'
;MTLVPGRDLLLSAAMSTVYLNGRFVPEAEAGISPLDRGFLFGDAIYEVVRFDRGRGYRLSEHLERMRDGLAAIRLDAPVDFFAPAAERLLAENVLSDRDAFVYAQVSRGAAPRYHAFPPPGTTPTVFAFARETDPPPPPDGGRAILLTDERWGRCDIKSVNLLPNVLAAQKARDSGVMDAILVRDGFALEGTKANLFMVAPGGVVRTAPNGPRILPGVTRAAAIEAARRLGFTVEERAFRVEEMFAAQEVMFASTTLWTYPLVEIEGRQIGNGKPGPVARMIREALLAEFTGAAPA
;
A
#
# COMPACT_ATOMS: atom_id res chain seq x y z
N MET A 1 2.27 3.57 27.96
CA MET A 1 2.26 3.33 26.50
C MET A 1 1.90 1.88 26.29
N THR A 2 0.60 1.62 26.17
CA THR A 2 0.02 0.27 26.19
C THR A 2 0.06 -0.27 24.78
N LEU A 3 0.87 -1.30 24.57
CA LEU A 3 0.78 -2.14 23.37
C LEU A 3 -0.64 -2.70 23.34
N VAL A 4 -1.40 -2.39 22.27
CA VAL A 4 -2.65 -3.07 22.00
C VAL A 4 -2.28 -4.54 21.81
N PRO A 5 -2.79 -5.47 22.62
CA PRO A 5 -2.54 -6.89 22.43
C PRO A 5 -3.15 -7.26 21.09
N GLY A 6 -2.31 -7.78 20.18
CA GLY A 6 -2.79 -8.37 18.94
C GLY A 6 -3.86 -9.40 19.31
N ARG A 7 -5.08 -9.21 18.79
CA ARG A 7 -6.06 -10.29 18.75
C ARG A 7 -5.34 -11.52 18.21
N ASP A 8 -5.59 -12.65 18.82
CA ASP A 8 -5.05 -13.94 18.42
C ASP A 8 -5.35 -14.20 16.93
N LEU A 9 -4.47 -13.72 16.07
CA LEU A 9 -4.51 -13.94 14.61
C LEU A 9 -4.46 -15.43 14.27
N LEU A 10 -3.99 -16.28 15.20
CA LEU A 10 -3.83 -17.70 14.99
C LEU A 10 -5.13 -18.49 15.18
N LEU A 11 -6.10 -18.01 15.97
CA LEU A 11 -7.38 -18.73 16.17
C LEU A 11 -8.41 -18.44 15.07
N SER A 12 -8.27 -17.34 14.33
CA SER A 12 -9.15 -17.00 13.19
C SER A 12 -8.71 -17.67 11.87
N ALA A 13 -7.44 -18.04 11.73
CA ALA A 13 -6.87 -18.58 10.50
C ALA A 13 -7.38 -19.99 10.15
N ALA A 14 -7.76 -20.80 11.13
CA ALA A 14 -8.14 -22.21 10.92
C ALA A 14 -9.47 -22.40 10.17
N MET A 15 -10.26 -21.33 9.95
CA MET A 15 -11.56 -21.39 9.28
C MET A 15 -11.70 -20.38 8.11
N SER A 16 -10.63 -19.66 7.74
CA SER A 16 -10.73 -18.70 6.65
C SER A 16 -10.54 -19.35 5.29
N THR A 17 -11.39 -18.95 4.34
CA THR A 17 -11.28 -19.36 2.94
C THR A 17 -10.32 -18.45 2.20
N VAL A 18 -9.47 -19.04 1.36
CA VAL A 18 -8.58 -18.33 0.42
C VAL A 18 -8.84 -18.80 -1.02
N TYR A 19 -8.46 -17.99 -1.97
CA TYR A 19 -8.49 -18.33 -3.39
C TYR A 19 -7.10 -18.77 -3.85
N LEU A 20 -7.00 -19.95 -4.47
CA LEU A 20 -5.77 -20.46 -5.04
C LEU A 20 -6.05 -21.15 -6.39
N ASN A 21 -5.50 -20.59 -7.47
CA ASN A 21 -5.53 -21.16 -8.82
C ASN A 21 -6.95 -21.60 -9.27
N GLY A 22 -7.93 -20.72 -9.14
CA GLY A 22 -9.32 -20.96 -9.56
C GLY A 22 -10.19 -21.69 -8.51
N ARG A 23 -9.64 -22.06 -7.35
CA ARG A 23 -10.38 -22.76 -6.29
C ARG A 23 -10.42 -21.97 -5.00
N PHE A 24 -11.51 -22.10 -4.28
CA PHE A 24 -11.67 -21.60 -2.91
C PHE A 24 -11.43 -22.78 -1.96
N VAL A 25 -10.48 -22.62 -1.08
CA VAL A 25 -10.04 -23.69 -0.16
C VAL A 25 -9.82 -23.11 1.24
N PRO A 26 -9.94 -23.92 2.30
CA PRO A 26 -9.49 -23.51 3.62
C PRO A 26 -8.03 -23.06 3.58
N GLU A 27 -7.69 -21.99 4.28
CA GLU A 27 -6.32 -21.46 4.32
C GLU A 27 -5.29 -22.49 4.74
N ALA A 28 -5.66 -23.37 5.69
CA ALA A 28 -4.79 -24.45 6.17
C ALA A 28 -4.48 -25.53 5.10
N GLU A 29 -5.29 -25.59 4.04
CA GLU A 29 -5.13 -26.55 2.94
C GLU A 29 -4.49 -25.90 1.70
N ALA A 30 -4.27 -24.58 1.71
CA ALA A 30 -3.69 -23.86 0.60
C ALA A 30 -2.19 -24.15 0.51
N GLY A 31 -1.78 -24.85 -0.54
CA GLY A 31 -0.38 -25.22 -0.78
C GLY A 31 0.17 -24.61 -2.07
N ILE A 32 1.30 -23.92 -1.98
CA ILE A 32 2.06 -23.38 -3.11
C ILE A 32 3.34 -24.20 -3.27
N SER A 33 3.70 -24.52 -4.50
CA SER A 33 4.94 -25.26 -4.78
C SER A 33 6.16 -24.51 -4.22
N PRO A 34 7.11 -25.19 -3.55
CA PRO A 34 8.37 -24.59 -3.14
C PRO A 34 9.22 -24.13 -4.34
N LEU A 35 8.92 -24.56 -5.55
CA LEU A 35 9.55 -24.11 -6.80
C LEU A 35 8.80 -22.95 -7.45
N ASP A 36 7.77 -22.39 -6.81
CA ASP A 36 7.11 -21.18 -7.31
C ASP A 36 8.11 -20.01 -7.38
N ARG A 37 8.11 -19.34 -8.52
CA ARG A 37 9.07 -18.25 -8.77
C ARG A 37 8.80 -17.01 -7.92
N GLY A 38 7.57 -16.80 -7.51
CA GLY A 38 7.24 -15.77 -6.51
C GLY A 38 7.94 -16.03 -5.18
N PHE A 39 7.96 -17.30 -4.74
CA PHE A 39 8.67 -17.71 -3.52
C PHE A 39 10.20 -17.68 -3.68
N LEU A 40 10.73 -18.15 -4.82
CA LEU A 40 12.18 -18.27 -5.03
C LEU A 40 12.88 -16.95 -5.38
N PHE A 41 12.19 -16.05 -6.10
CA PHE A 41 12.81 -14.86 -6.73
C PHE A 41 12.05 -13.57 -6.48
N GLY A 42 10.86 -13.63 -5.88
CA GLY A 42 9.96 -12.48 -5.86
C GLY A 42 9.39 -12.12 -7.25
N ASP A 43 9.37 -13.09 -8.19
CA ASP A 43 8.87 -12.92 -9.56
C ASP A 43 7.33 -12.96 -9.57
N ALA A 44 6.74 -11.91 -8.97
CA ALA A 44 5.31 -11.79 -8.76
C ALA A 44 4.89 -10.33 -8.55
N ILE A 45 3.62 -10.05 -8.88
CA ILE A 45 2.93 -8.79 -8.65
C ILE A 45 1.83 -9.01 -7.61
N TYR A 46 1.56 -8.01 -6.77
CA TYR A 46 0.45 -8.08 -5.82
C TYR A 46 -0.37 -6.80 -5.80
N GLU A 47 -1.61 -6.91 -5.34
CA GLU A 47 -2.50 -5.79 -5.06
C GLU A 47 -3.17 -5.94 -3.70
N VAL A 48 -3.54 -4.79 -3.14
CA VAL A 48 -4.37 -4.70 -1.93
C VAL A 48 -5.46 -3.67 -2.19
N VAL A 49 -6.70 -4.13 -2.19
CA VAL A 49 -7.87 -3.27 -2.37
C VAL A 49 -8.67 -3.24 -1.08
N ARG A 50 -9.07 -2.06 -0.64
CA ARG A 50 -9.97 -1.89 0.51
C ARG A 50 -11.41 -1.93 0.05
N PHE A 51 -12.25 -2.58 0.84
CA PHE A 51 -13.68 -2.74 0.61
C PHE A 51 -14.49 -2.16 1.78
N ASP A 52 -15.47 -1.34 1.47
CA ASP A 52 -16.54 -0.95 2.39
C ASP A 52 -17.80 -1.67 2.00
N ARG A 53 -18.28 -2.57 2.87
CA ARG A 53 -19.52 -3.33 2.65
C ARG A 53 -19.63 -3.90 1.23
N GLY A 54 -18.61 -4.65 0.83
CA GLY A 54 -18.52 -5.31 -0.48
C GLY A 54 -18.13 -4.41 -1.65
N ARG A 55 -18.04 -3.08 -1.47
CA ARG A 55 -17.64 -2.14 -2.53
C ARG A 55 -16.14 -1.87 -2.47
N GLY A 56 -15.41 -2.29 -3.50
CA GLY A 56 -13.97 -2.03 -3.63
C GLY A 56 -13.68 -0.56 -3.93
N TYR A 57 -12.82 0.08 -3.12
CA TYR A 57 -12.38 1.45 -3.36
C TYR A 57 -11.46 1.51 -4.56
N ARG A 58 -11.85 2.27 -5.58
CA ARG A 58 -11.09 2.46 -6.82
C ARG A 58 -10.56 1.15 -7.42
N LEU A 59 -11.44 0.14 -7.45
CA LEU A 59 -11.08 -1.20 -7.90
C LEU A 59 -10.49 -1.21 -9.31
N SER A 60 -11.04 -0.42 -10.24
CA SER A 60 -10.55 -0.31 -11.62
C SER A 60 -9.09 0.13 -11.69
N GLU A 61 -8.72 1.16 -10.93
CA GLU A 61 -7.37 1.71 -10.89
C GLU A 61 -6.36 0.71 -10.26
N HIS A 62 -6.81 -0.05 -9.26
CA HIS A 62 -6.00 -1.14 -8.71
C HIS A 62 -5.76 -2.25 -9.73
N LEU A 63 -6.79 -2.66 -10.48
CA LEU A 63 -6.66 -3.69 -11.51
C LEU A 63 -5.85 -3.21 -12.71
N GLU A 64 -5.93 -1.93 -13.08
CA GLU A 64 -5.08 -1.31 -14.10
C GLU A 64 -3.61 -1.37 -13.65
N ARG A 65 -3.29 -0.93 -12.43
CA ARG A 65 -1.94 -1.01 -11.88
C ARG A 65 -1.41 -2.46 -11.81
N MET A 66 -2.27 -3.42 -11.52
CA MET A 66 -1.90 -4.84 -11.54
C MET A 66 -1.53 -5.29 -12.96
N ARG A 67 -2.31 -4.89 -13.99
CA ARG A 67 -1.99 -5.18 -15.39
C ARG A 67 -0.66 -4.56 -15.82
N ASP A 68 -0.44 -3.30 -15.46
CA ASP A 68 0.80 -2.58 -15.74
C ASP A 68 2.01 -3.27 -15.11
N GLY A 69 1.85 -3.69 -13.85
CA GLY A 69 2.88 -4.44 -13.13
C GLY A 69 3.20 -5.78 -13.79
N LEU A 70 2.19 -6.55 -14.17
CA LEU A 70 2.35 -7.82 -14.89
C LEU A 70 3.05 -7.60 -16.25
N ALA A 71 2.63 -6.59 -17.00
CA ALA A 71 3.28 -6.22 -18.27
C ALA A 71 4.74 -5.80 -18.05
N ALA A 72 5.04 -5.02 -17.00
CA ALA A 72 6.40 -4.57 -16.68
C ALA A 72 7.35 -5.73 -16.37
N ILE A 73 6.86 -6.82 -15.76
CA ILE A 73 7.64 -8.06 -15.54
C ILE A 73 7.48 -9.06 -16.71
N ARG A 74 6.80 -8.69 -17.79
CA ARG A 74 6.55 -9.54 -18.95
C ARG A 74 5.87 -10.86 -18.59
N LEU A 75 4.87 -10.80 -17.74
CA LEU A 75 4.03 -11.93 -17.34
C LEU A 75 2.63 -11.74 -17.91
N ASP A 76 2.26 -12.59 -18.86
CA ASP A 76 0.90 -12.66 -19.38
C ASP A 76 0.05 -13.51 -18.44
N ALA A 77 -0.81 -12.84 -17.67
CA ALA A 77 -1.71 -13.48 -16.72
C ALA A 77 -3.01 -12.68 -16.59
N PRO A 78 -4.15 -13.36 -16.40
CA PRO A 78 -5.43 -12.69 -16.25
C PRO A 78 -5.47 -11.89 -14.93
N VAL A 79 -6.18 -10.78 -14.91
CA VAL A 79 -6.55 -10.02 -13.70
C VAL A 79 -8.05 -10.07 -13.43
N ASP A 80 -8.84 -10.58 -14.38
CA ASP A 80 -10.31 -10.62 -14.31
C ASP A 80 -10.83 -11.59 -13.22
N PHE A 81 -9.96 -12.45 -12.69
CA PHE A 81 -10.28 -13.28 -11.52
C PHE A 81 -10.54 -12.45 -10.26
N PHE A 82 -9.97 -11.23 -10.16
CA PHE A 82 -9.92 -10.48 -8.91
C PHE A 82 -11.30 -10.12 -8.40
N ALA A 83 -12.14 -9.50 -9.23
CA ALA A 83 -13.46 -9.03 -8.79
C ALA A 83 -14.37 -10.16 -8.31
N PRO A 84 -14.59 -11.26 -9.07
CA PRO A 84 -15.39 -12.38 -8.59
C PRO A 84 -14.75 -13.12 -7.41
N ALA A 85 -13.42 -13.20 -7.36
CA ALA A 85 -12.73 -13.81 -6.22
C ALA A 85 -12.89 -12.96 -4.95
N ALA A 86 -12.78 -11.62 -5.07
CA ALA A 86 -12.97 -10.71 -3.94
C ALA A 86 -14.39 -10.80 -3.38
N GLU A 87 -15.41 -10.75 -4.22
CA GLU A 87 -16.81 -10.89 -3.81
C GLU A 87 -17.04 -12.18 -3.03
N ARG A 88 -16.59 -13.31 -3.57
CA ARG A 88 -16.76 -14.59 -2.92
C ARG A 88 -15.92 -14.73 -1.65
N LEU A 89 -14.69 -14.25 -1.63
CA LEU A 89 -13.85 -14.25 -0.42
C LEU A 89 -14.46 -13.43 0.70
N LEU A 90 -15.04 -12.27 0.39
CA LEU A 90 -15.74 -11.45 1.38
C LEU A 90 -16.97 -12.19 1.93
N ALA A 91 -17.76 -12.85 1.07
CA ALA A 91 -18.93 -13.61 1.48
C ALA A 91 -18.56 -14.82 2.36
N GLU A 92 -17.64 -15.67 1.91
CA GLU A 92 -17.25 -16.90 2.63
C GLU A 92 -16.53 -16.61 3.97
N ASN A 93 -15.87 -15.45 4.09
CA ASN A 93 -15.22 -15.04 5.33
C ASN A 93 -16.09 -14.11 6.21
N VAL A 94 -17.38 -13.93 5.88
CA VAL A 94 -18.34 -13.09 6.64
C VAL A 94 -17.89 -11.64 6.75
N LEU A 95 -17.37 -11.09 5.66
CA LEU A 95 -16.82 -9.72 5.55
C LEU A 95 -17.62 -8.82 4.60
N SER A 96 -18.73 -9.30 4.01
CA SER A 96 -19.48 -8.58 2.98
C SER A 96 -20.10 -7.25 3.47
N ASP A 97 -20.35 -7.13 4.75
CA ASP A 97 -20.94 -5.95 5.40
C ASP A 97 -19.94 -5.16 6.26
N ARG A 98 -18.66 -5.48 6.14
CA ARG A 98 -17.57 -4.91 6.95
C ARG A 98 -16.59 -4.11 6.12
N ASP A 99 -15.77 -3.32 6.83
CA ASP A 99 -14.54 -2.76 6.28
C ASP A 99 -13.48 -3.86 6.23
N ALA A 100 -13.04 -4.20 5.04
CA ALA A 100 -12.13 -5.30 4.79
C ALA A 100 -11.11 -4.93 3.71
N PHE A 101 -10.07 -5.72 3.58
CA PHE A 101 -9.20 -5.67 2.40
C PHE A 101 -9.11 -7.03 1.74
N VAL A 102 -8.89 -7.02 0.43
CA VAL A 102 -8.53 -8.19 -0.35
C VAL A 102 -7.12 -8.00 -0.87
N TYR A 103 -6.25 -8.93 -0.52
CA TYR A 103 -4.91 -9.10 -1.10
C TYR A 103 -4.99 -10.09 -2.24
N ALA A 104 -4.33 -9.81 -3.35
CA ALA A 104 -4.12 -10.76 -4.43
C ALA A 104 -2.69 -10.71 -4.94
N GLN A 105 -2.16 -11.86 -5.33
CA GLN A 105 -0.82 -12.03 -5.88
C GLN A 105 -0.87 -12.94 -7.09
N VAL A 106 -0.11 -12.58 -8.12
CA VAL A 106 0.12 -13.40 -9.30
C VAL A 106 1.62 -13.58 -9.49
N SER A 107 2.09 -14.81 -9.36
CA SER A 107 3.48 -15.16 -9.67
C SER A 107 3.59 -15.79 -11.06
N ARG A 108 4.85 -15.88 -11.56
CA ARG A 108 5.11 -16.58 -12.82
C ARG A 108 4.91 -18.10 -12.74
N GLY A 109 4.55 -18.63 -11.57
CA GLY A 109 4.30 -20.04 -11.35
C GLY A 109 5.54 -20.86 -11.00
N ALA A 110 5.32 -22.18 -10.89
CA ALA A 110 6.35 -23.13 -10.51
C ALA A 110 7.14 -23.62 -11.73
N ALA A 111 8.46 -23.57 -11.62
CA ALA A 111 9.37 -24.03 -12.67
C ALA A 111 10.73 -24.42 -12.06
N PRO A 112 11.58 -25.20 -12.77
CA PRO A 112 12.96 -25.41 -12.37
C PRO A 112 13.70 -24.09 -12.12
N ARG A 113 14.60 -24.05 -11.14
CA ARG A 113 15.25 -22.82 -10.66
C ARG A 113 16.30 -22.31 -11.65
N TYR A 114 15.87 -21.47 -12.60
CA TYR A 114 16.73 -20.67 -13.46
C TYR A 114 16.42 -19.19 -13.31
N HIS A 115 17.41 -18.31 -13.48
CA HIS A 115 17.14 -16.86 -13.49
C HIS A 115 16.35 -16.41 -14.72
N ALA A 116 16.61 -17.00 -15.88
CA ALA A 116 15.80 -16.73 -17.08
C ALA A 116 14.35 -17.18 -16.88
N PHE A 117 13.46 -16.64 -17.70
CA PHE A 117 12.06 -17.05 -17.67
C PHE A 117 11.91 -18.54 -18.00
N PRO A 118 10.93 -19.21 -17.40
CA PRO A 118 10.63 -20.60 -17.72
C PRO A 118 10.10 -20.71 -19.16
N PRO A 119 10.01 -21.96 -19.71
CA PRO A 119 9.42 -22.18 -21.01
C PRO A 119 8.01 -21.59 -21.14
N PRO A 120 7.58 -21.20 -22.36
CA PRO A 120 6.20 -20.82 -22.63
C PRO A 120 5.20 -21.88 -22.14
N GLY A 121 4.05 -21.43 -21.61
CA GLY A 121 3.02 -22.33 -21.08
C GLY A 121 3.17 -22.68 -19.58
N THR A 122 4.18 -22.14 -18.89
CA THR A 122 4.21 -22.20 -17.43
C THR A 122 2.98 -21.49 -16.86
N THR A 123 2.17 -22.22 -16.09
CA THR A 123 0.93 -21.69 -15.51
C THR A 123 1.24 -20.75 -14.36
N PRO A 124 0.79 -19.48 -14.36
CA PRO A 124 0.91 -18.57 -13.24
C PRO A 124 0.24 -19.14 -11.97
N THR A 125 0.81 -18.84 -10.81
CA THR A 125 0.13 -19.10 -9.54
C THR A 125 -0.63 -17.84 -9.14
N VAL A 126 -1.93 -17.99 -8.90
CA VAL A 126 -2.83 -16.92 -8.48
C VAL A 126 -3.34 -17.20 -7.09
N PHE A 127 -3.08 -16.29 -6.18
CA PHE A 127 -3.47 -16.40 -4.77
C PHE A 127 -4.18 -15.14 -4.32
N ALA A 128 -5.27 -15.28 -3.54
CA ALA A 128 -5.90 -14.13 -2.90
C ALA A 128 -6.54 -14.53 -1.55
N PHE A 129 -6.63 -13.55 -0.65
CA PHE A 129 -7.34 -13.69 0.61
C PHE A 129 -8.02 -12.37 1.02
N ALA A 130 -9.04 -12.46 1.87
CA ALA A 130 -9.70 -11.32 2.49
C ALA A 130 -9.46 -11.31 4.01
N ARG A 131 -9.35 -10.11 4.59
CA ARG A 131 -9.29 -9.89 6.05
C ARG A 131 -10.08 -8.64 6.44
N GLU A 132 -10.64 -8.66 7.64
CA GLU A 132 -11.18 -7.44 8.24
C GLU A 132 -10.06 -6.41 8.41
N THR A 133 -10.36 -5.15 8.12
CA THR A 133 -9.40 -4.05 8.29
C THR A 133 -9.58 -3.47 9.68
N ASP A 134 -8.47 -3.28 10.41
CA ASP A 134 -8.51 -2.46 11.59
C ASP A 134 -8.92 -1.02 11.23
N PRO A 135 -9.73 -0.36 12.06
CA PRO A 135 -10.04 1.04 11.85
C PRO A 135 -8.75 1.84 11.65
N PRO A 136 -8.71 2.76 10.69
CA PRO A 136 -7.52 3.58 10.51
C PRO A 136 -7.23 4.34 11.81
N PRO A 137 -5.96 4.42 12.24
CA PRO A 137 -5.62 5.09 13.49
C PRO A 137 -6.13 6.53 13.47
N PRO A 138 -6.54 7.08 14.62
CA PRO A 138 -6.88 8.50 14.74
C PRO A 138 -5.73 9.34 14.18
N PRO A 139 -6.00 10.41 13.43
CA PRO A 139 -4.97 11.23 12.79
C PRO A 139 -4.27 12.17 13.78
N ASP A 140 -3.84 11.62 14.93
CA ASP A 140 -3.26 12.38 16.06
C ASP A 140 -1.82 12.81 15.81
N GLY A 141 -1.25 12.38 14.70
CA GLY A 141 0.13 12.66 14.30
C GLY A 141 1.09 11.53 14.62
N GLY A 142 1.78 11.06 13.60
CA GLY A 142 2.80 10.03 13.70
C GLY A 142 4.21 10.60 13.83
N ARG A 143 5.13 9.71 14.21
CA ARG A 143 6.57 9.96 14.18
C ARG A 143 7.20 9.07 13.13
N ALA A 144 8.25 9.56 12.47
CA ALA A 144 9.01 8.81 11.49
C ALA A 144 10.53 9.01 11.67
N ILE A 145 11.30 8.05 11.14
CA ILE A 145 12.75 8.19 10.96
C ILE A 145 13.09 8.30 9.49
N LEU A 146 14.31 8.77 9.19
CA LEU A 146 14.86 8.75 7.84
C LEU A 146 15.77 7.55 7.65
N LEU A 147 15.61 6.83 6.55
CA LEU A 147 16.50 5.74 6.18
C LEU A 147 16.96 5.89 4.73
N THR A 148 18.17 5.46 4.46
CA THR A 148 18.63 5.32 3.07
C THR A 148 17.72 4.35 2.33
N ASP A 149 17.27 4.74 1.13
CA ASP A 149 16.45 3.89 0.28
C ASP A 149 17.32 2.82 -0.40
N GLU A 150 17.28 1.62 0.15
CA GLU A 150 18.00 0.43 -0.34
C GLU A 150 17.15 -0.42 -1.29
N ARG A 151 15.96 0.04 -1.67
CA ARG A 151 15.11 -0.69 -2.61
C ARG A 151 15.76 -0.69 -4.00
N TRP A 152 15.30 -1.61 -4.83
CA TRP A 152 15.74 -1.70 -6.21
C TRP A 152 15.36 -0.45 -7.05
N GLY A 153 15.80 -0.42 -8.33
CA GLY A 153 15.58 0.73 -9.22
C GLY A 153 14.20 0.78 -9.91
N ARG A 154 13.23 -0.07 -9.53
CA ARG A 154 11.91 -0.17 -10.15
C ARG A 154 10.81 -0.24 -9.08
N CYS A 155 10.77 0.76 -8.20
CA CYS A 155 9.73 0.88 -7.17
C CYS A 155 8.34 1.15 -7.75
N ASP A 156 8.25 1.54 -9.01
CA ASP A 156 7.01 1.68 -9.79
C ASP A 156 6.27 0.33 -9.99
N ILE A 157 6.97 -0.79 -9.90
CA ILE A 157 6.38 -2.13 -10.02
C ILE A 157 5.98 -2.63 -8.62
N LYS A 158 4.69 -2.91 -8.43
CA LYS A 158 4.17 -3.45 -7.17
C LYS A 158 4.49 -4.93 -7.04
N SER A 159 5.78 -5.25 -6.99
CA SER A 159 6.30 -6.61 -6.85
C SER A 159 6.42 -7.04 -5.41
N VAL A 160 6.51 -8.36 -5.17
CA VAL A 160 6.73 -8.94 -3.84
C VAL A 160 8.18 -8.88 -3.37
N ASN A 161 9.07 -8.18 -4.08
CA ASN A 161 10.47 -7.92 -3.69
C ASN A 161 10.55 -6.88 -2.56
N LEU A 162 9.99 -7.20 -1.41
CA LEU A 162 9.77 -6.27 -0.30
C LEU A 162 10.80 -6.37 0.82
N LEU A 163 11.89 -7.14 0.67
CA LEU A 163 12.86 -7.31 1.76
C LEU A 163 13.45 -5.98 2.26
N PRO A 164 13.86 -5.02 1.41
CA PRO A 164 14.29 -3.70 1.88
C PRO A 164 13.20 -2.94 2.64
N ASN A 165 11.94 -3.02 2.19
CA ASN A 165 10.79 -2.42 2.88
C ASN A 165 10.56 -3.07 4.25
N VAL A 166 10.67 -4.41 4.34
CA VAL A 166 10.54 -5.17 5.59
C VAL A 166 11.60 -4.75 6.60
N LEU A 167 12.87 -4.67 6.17
CA LEU A 167 13.98 -4.25 7.03
C LEU A 167 13.81 -2.80 7.51
N ALA A 168 13.39 -1.89 6.63
CA ALA A 168 13.12 -0.51 6.98
C ALA A 168 11.94 -0.37 7.95
N ALA A 169 10.85 -1.10 7.72
CA ALA A 169 9.69 -1.13 8.62
C ALA A 169 10.05 -1.70 9.99
N GLN A 170 10.88 -2.75 10.04
CA GLN A 170 11.35 -3.31 11.31
C GLN A 170 12.20 -2.28 12.07
N LYS A 171 13.10 -1.58 11.40
CA LYS A 171 13.94 -0.54 12.03
C LYS A 171 13.10 0.62 12.57
N ALA A 172 12.06 1.05 11.85
CA ALA A 172 11.10 2.04 12.35
C ALA A 172 10.39 1.55 13.63
N ARG A 173 9.93 0.30 13.62
CA ARG A 173 9.29 -0.35 14.79
C ARG A 173 10.24 -0.42 15.98
N ASP A 174 11.49 -0.83 15.79
CA ASP A 174 12.50 -0.92 16.84
C ASP A 174 12.84 0.46 17.43
N SER A 175 12.73 1.51 16.61
CA SER A 175 12.88 2.91 17.01
C SER A 175 11.63 3.49 17.70
N GLY A 176 10.54 2.72 17.82
CA GLY A 176 9.30 3.15 18.44
C GLY A 176 8.54 4.23 17.67
N VAL A 177 8.74 4.29 16.34
CA VAL A 177 8.05 5.22 15.44
C VAL A 177 7.09 4.49 14.51
N MET A 178 6.23 5.23 13.81
CA MET A 178 5.18 4.69 12.97
C MET A 178 5.70 4.05 11.70
N ASP A 179 6.66 4.71 11.02
CA ASP A 179 7.22 4.26 9.75
C ASP A 179 8.58 4.95 9.51
N ALA A 180 9.28 4.56 8.45
CA ALA A 180 10.46 5.24 7.96
C ALA A 180 10.16 5.97 6.65
N ILE A 181 10.78 7.13 6.46
CA ILE A 181 10.83 7.84 5.18
C ILE A 181 12.11 7.41 4.46
N LEU A 182 11.97 6.89 3.25
CA LEU A 182 13.07 6.40 2.44
C LEU A 182 13.68 7.54 1.62
N VAL A 183 14.98 7.73 1.79
CA VAL A 183 15.74 8.85 1.20
C VAL A 183 16.74 8.31 0.18
N ARG A 184 16.71 8.87 -1.04
CA ARG A 184 17.69 8.57 -2.10
C ARG A 184 18.19 9.87 -2.73
N ASP A 185 19.50 10.03 -2.85
CA ASP A 185 20.15 11.22 -3.42
C ASP A 185 19.73 12.54 -2.73
N GLY A 186 19.43 12.50 -1.43
CA GLY A 186 18.94 13.63 -0.64
C GLY A 186 17.46 13.97 -0.83
N PHE A 187 16.70 13.19 -1.61
CA PHE A 187 15.27 13.35 -1.77
C PHE A 187 14.49 12.41 -0.85
N ALA A 188 13.50 12.94 -0.12
CA ALA A 188 12.51 12.16 0.60
C ALA A 188 11.47 11.65 -0.41
N LEU A 189 11.35 10.33 -0.55
CA LEU A 189 10.58 9.72 -1.64
C LEU A 189 9.21 9.21 -1.17
N GLU A 190 9.22 8.19 -0.30
CA GLU A 190 8.00 7.58 0.23
C GLU A 190 8.30 6.82 1.53
N GLY A 191 7.29 6.34 2.22
CA GLY A 191 7.44 5.46 3.38
C GLY A 191 7.67 4.01 2.97
N THR A 192 7.74 3.10 3.94
CA THR A 192 7.94 1.67 3.66
C THR A 192 6.74 1.04 2.93
N LYS A 193 5.54 1.62 3.07
CA LYS A 193 4.28 1.14 2.48
C LYS A 193 3.30 2.26 2.12
N ALA A 194 3.76 3.51 2.06
CA ALA A 194 2.93 4.69 1.85
C ALA A 194 3.67 5.74 1.02
N ASN A 195 2.98 6.45 0.12
CA ASN A 195 3.54 7.61 -0.54
C ASN A 195 3.66 8.79 0.44
N LEU A 196 4.58 9.70 0.16
CA LEU A 196 4.87 10.86 0.99
C LEU A 196 4.36 12.15 0.33
N PHE A 197 3.75 13.02 1.13
CA PHE A 197 3.33 14.35 0.76
C PHE A 197 3.87 15.37 1.75
N MET A 198 4.07 16.59 1.31
CA MET A 198 4.31 17.73 2.17
C MET A 198 3.43 18.92 1.75
N VAL A 199 3.14 19.81 2.68
CA VAL A 199 2.58 21.13 2.42
C VAL A 199 3.68 22.14 2.60
N ALA A 200 4.14 22.73 1.49
CA ALA A 200 5.20 23.72 1.48
C ALA A 200 4.73 25.06 2.09
N PRO A 201 5.64 25.94 2.51
CA PRO A 201 5.29 27.33 2.80
C PRO A 201 4.51 27.95 1.63
N GLY A 202 3.39 28.60 1.93
CA GLY A 202 2.45 29.11 0.91
C GLY A 202 1.31 28.14 0.55
N GLY A 203 1.23 26.97 1.20
CA GLY A 203 0.08 26.06 1.08
C GLY A 203 0.09 25.13 -0.15
N VAL A 204 1.23 25.05 -0.87
CA VAL A 204 1.38 24.15 -2.02
C VAL A 204 1.59 22.72 -1.54
N VAL A 205 0.73 21.79 -1.97
CA VAL A 205 0.86 20.35 -1.71
C VAL A 205 1.85 19.75 -2.70
N ARG A 206 2.87 19.04 -2.19
CA ARG A 206 3.90 18.41 -3.02
C ARG A 206 4.01 16.92 -2.74
N THR A 207 4.26 16.15 -3.79
CA THR A 207 4.60 14.71 -3.71
C THR A 207 5.53 14.35 -4.87
N ALA A 208 6.36 13.33 -4.71
CA ALA A 208 7.23 12.88 -5.79
C ALA A 208 6.39 12.46 -7.03
N PRO A 209 6.85 12.75 -8.27
CA PRO A 209 6.17 12.34 -9.49
C PRO A 209 6.22 10.82 -9.65
N ASN A 210 5.23 10.26 -10.36
CA ASN A 210 5.28 8.85 -10.77
C ASN A 210 6.56 8.57 -11.56
N GLY A 211 7.15 7.41 -11.32
CA GLY A 211 8.39 6.98 -11.96
C GLY A 211 9.08 5.88 -11.16
N PRO A 212 10.27 5.45 -11.56
CA PRO A 212 10.91 4.26 -10.99
C PRO A 212 11.32 4.40 -9.52
N ARG A 213 11.24 5.59 -8.94
CA ARG A 213 11.65 5.86 -7.55
C ARG A 213 10.55 5.65 -6.52
N ILE A 214 9.27 5.69 -6.91
CA ILE A 214 8.12 5.51 -6.01
C ILE A 214 7.07 4.61 -6.63
N LEU A 215 6.21 4.04 -5.79
CA LEU A 215 5.02 3.35 -6.25
C LEU A 215 3.96 4.35 -6.74
N PRO A 216 3.34 4.15 -7.93
CA PRO A 216 2.18 4.91 -8.37
C PRO A 216 0.95 4.52 -7.53
N GLY A 217 0.81 5.13 -6.34
CA GLY A 217 -0.22 4.78 -5.37
C GLY A 217 -1.61 5.19 -5.84
N VAL A 218 -2.60 4.29 -5.77
CA VAL A 218 -4.02 4.62 -6.05
C VAL A 218 -4.51 5.66 -5.04
N THR A 219 -4.21 5.47 -3.75
CA THR A 219 -4.52 6.48 -2.72
C THR A 219 -3.74 7.78 -2.93
N ARG A 220 -2.51 7.73 -3.45
CA ARG A 220 -1.75 8.93 -3.84
C ARG A 220 -2.50 9.71 -4.92
N ALA A 221 -2.96 9.05 -5.99
CA ALA A 221 -3.73 9.68 -7.05
C ALA A 221 -5.04 10.31 -6.50
N ALA A 222 -5.76 9.56 -5.68
CA ALA A 222 -6.96 10.05 -5.01
C ALA A 222 -6.69 11.27 -4.12
N ALA A 223 -5.59 11.28 -3.37
CA ALA A 223 -5.21 12.42 -2.52
C ALA A 223 -4.86 13.67 -3.35
N ILE A 224 -4.20 13.52 -4.50
CA ILE A 224 -3.92 14.62 -5.44
C ILE A 224 -5.24 15.20 -5.98
N GLU A 225 -6.16 14.34 -6.42
CA GLU A 225 -7.47 14.76 -6.91
C GLU A 225 -8.28 15.48 -5.82
N ALA A 226 -8.30 14.91 -4.61
CA ALA A 226 -8.98 15.51 -3.46
C ALA A 226 -8.38 16.88 -3.11
N ALA A 227 -7.06 17.01 -3.06
CA ALA A 227 -6.38 18.29 -2.79
C ALA A 227 -6.76 19.35 -3.86
N ARG A 228 -6.75 18.97 -5.15
CA ARG A 228 -7.15 19.87 -6.24
C ARG A 228 -8.61 20.30 -6.14
N ARG A 229 -9.54 19.38 -5.83
CA ARG A 229 -10.96 19.70 -5.60
C ARG A 229 -11.17 20.64 -4.42
N LEU A 230 -10.34 20.53 -3.39
CA LEU A 230 -10.34 21.41 -2.22
C LEU A 230 -9.69 22.79 -2.48
N GLY A 231 -9.22 23.05 -3.70
CA GLY A 231 -8.62 24.34 -4.10
C GLY A 231 -7.12 24.47 -3.83
N PHE A 232 -6.44 23.40 -3.42
CA PHE A 232 -5.01 23.42 -3.23
C PHE A 232 -4.25 23.32 -4.57
N THR A 233 -3.17 24.09 -4.70
CA THR A 233 -2.18 23.85 -5.76
C THR A 233 -1.40 22.59 -5.44
N VAL A 234 -1.31 21.66 -6.41
CA VAL A 234 -0.57 20.41 -6.26
C VAL A 234 0.55 20.32 -7.27
N GLU A 235 1.77 20.16 -6.78
CA GLU A 235 2.99 19.95 -7.57
C GLU A 235 3.46 18.50 -7.42
N GLU A 236 3.50 17.78 -8.54
CA GLU A 236 4.12 16.44 -8.60
C GLU A 236 5.64 16.64 -8.84
N ARG A 237 6.33 17.04 -7.79
CA ARG A 237 7.76 17.34 -7.75
C ARG A 237 8.39 16.69 -6.51
N ALA A 238 9.46 15.92 -6.71
CA ALA A 238 10.25 15.41 -5.60
C ALA A 238 10.84 16.58 -4.78
N PHE A 239 10.94 16.41 -3.49
CA PHE A 239 11.46 17.40 -2.56
C PHE A 239 12.62 16.85 -1.73
N ARG A 240 13.55 17.74 -1.40
CA ARG A 240 14.69 17.38 -0.56
C ARG A 240 14.30 17.25 0.90
N VAL A 241 15.12 16.54 1.66
CA VAL A 241 14.94 16.37 3.11
C VAL A 241 14.88 17.73 3.81
N GLU A 242 15.69 18.71 3.39
CA GLU A 242 15.69 20.08 3.95
C GLU A 242 14.37 20.80 3.68
N GLU A 243 13.79 20.65 2.48
CA GLU A 243 12.48 21.22 2.14
C GLU A 243 11.37 20.58 3.01
N MET A 244 11.46 19.27 3.25
CA MET A 244 10.50 18.54 4.10
C MET A 244 10.55 19.07 5.55
N PHE A 245 11.72 19.33 6.11
CA PHE A 245 11.83 19.90 7.45
C PHE A 245 11.37 21.37 7.54
N ALA A 246 11.31 22.09 6.43
CA ALA A 246 10.74 23.43 6.35
C ALA A 246 9.24 23.44 6.01
N ALA A 247 8.61 22.27 5.85
CA ALA A 247 7.20 22.13 5.49
C ALA A 247 6.27 22.54 6.64
N GLN A 248 5.07 23.00 6.28
CA GLN A 248 3.99 23.26 7.22
C GLN A 248 3.36 21.95 7.71
N GLU A 249 3.23 20.97 6.81
CA GLU A 249 2.72 19.63 7.10
C GLU A 249 3.50 18.59 6.30
N VAL A 250 3.64 17.40 6.85
CA VAL A 250 4.09 16.19 6.15
C VAL A 250 3.11 15.08 6.43
N MET A 251 2.77 14.26 5.44
CA MET A 251 1.82 13.16 5.62
C MET A 251 2.15 11.97 4.74
N PHE A 252 1.81 10.78 5.21
CA PHE A 252 1.74 9.57 4.40
C PHE A 252 0.37 9.41 3.74
N ALA A 253 0.32 8.70 2.61
CA ALA A 253 -0.90 8.27 1.95
C ALA A 253 -0.80 6.80 1.52
N SER A 254 -1.76 5.97 1.96
CA SER A 254 -1.86 4.55 1.59
C SER A 254 -3.27 4.01 1.76
N THR A 255 -3.55 2.83 1.20
CA THR A 255 -4.84 2.14 1.29
C THR A 255 -5.32 1.91 2.73
N THR A 256 -4.41 1.70 3.69
CA THR A 256 -4.75 1.43 5.09
C THR A 256 -4.77 2.67 5.98
N LEU A 257 -4.06 3.74 5.59
CA LEU A 257 -3.93 4.95 6.39
C LEU A 257 -4.77 6.12 5.88
N TRP A 258 -5.23 6.06 4.61
CA TRP A 258 -5.73 7.22 3.87
C TRP A 258 -4.63 8.28 3.78
N THR A 259 -4.85 9.48 4.34
CA THR A 259 -3.74 10.37 4.68
C THR A 259 -3.50 10.34 6.19
N TYR A 260 -2.23 10.32 6.59
CA TYR A 260 -1.82 10.30 7.99
C TYR A 260 -0.72 11.33 8.25
N PRO A 261 -0.97 12.35 9.10
CA PRO A 261 -0.01 13.41 9.36
C PRO A 261 1.20 12.91 10.14
N LEU A 262 2.37 13.43 9.82
CA LEU A 262 3.62 13.25 10.57
C LEU A 262 3.94 14.55 11.29
N VAL A 263 4.05 14.52 12.61
CA VAL A 263 4.29 15.68 13.46
C VAL A 263 5.73 15.77 13.94
N GLU A 264 6.49 14.68 13.81
CA GLU A 264 7.90 14.59 14.18
C GLU A 264 8.65 13.65 13.24
N ILE A 265 9.80 14.08 12.76
CA ILE A 265 10.70 13.27 11.92
C ILE A 265 12.13 13.44 12.45
N GLU A 266 12.84 12.33 12.74
CA GLU A 266 14.18 12.35 13.36
C GLU A 266 14.23 13.17 14.66
N GLY A 267 13.20 13.11 15.51
CA GLY A 267 13.11 13.90 16.73
C GLY A 267 12.87 15.40 16.51
N ARG A 268 12.70 15.86 15.26
CA ARG A 268 12.44 17.26 14.92
C ARG A 268 10.95 17.45 14.62
N GLN A 269 10.34 18.45 15.23
CA GLN A 269 8.95 18.81 14.96
C GLN A 269 8.77 19.30 13.52
N ILE A 270 7.65 18.89 12.91
CA ILE A 270 7.15 19.40 11.63
C ILE A 270 6.09 20.46 11.91
N GLY A 271 6.21 21.61 11.25
CA GLY A 271 5.30 22.73 11.46
C GLY A 271 5.26 23.14 12.94
N ASN A 272 4.11 23.07 13.55
CA ASN A 272 3.89 23.37 14.99
C ASN A 272 3.86 22.12 15.88
N GLY A 273 4.26 20.96 15.38
CA GLY A 273 4.22 19.68 16.12
C GLY A 273 2.83 19.09 16.31
N LYS A 274 1.85 19.54 15.53
CA LYS A 274 0.47 19.05 15.56
C LYS A 274 -0.01 18.70 14.15
N PRO A 275 -1.00 17.79 14.01
CA PRO A 275 -1.64 17.50 12.75
C PRO A 275 -2.19 18.77 12.09
N GLY A 276 -1.82 19.00 10.85
CA GLY A 276 -2.26 20.19 10.12
C GLY A 276 -3.64 20.01 9.47
N PRO A 277 -4.27 21.12 9.04
CA PRO A 277 -5.60 21.09 8.44
C PRO A 277 -5.65 20.42 7.07
N VAL A 278 -4.59 20.53 6.25
CA VAL A 278 -4.59 20.02 4.86
C VAL A 278 -4.65 18.49 4.86
N ALA A 279 -3.84 17.84 5.69
CA ALA A 279 -3.86 16.39 5.85
C ALA A 279 -5.25 15.89 6.27
N ARG A 280 -5.91 16.59 7.20
CA ARG A 280 -7.25 16.27 7.68
C ARG A 280 -8.30 16.45 6.57
N MET A 281 -8.31 17.58 5.88
CA MET A 281 -9.27 17.85 4.80
C MET A 281 -9.18 16.83 3.67
N ILE A 282 -7.95 16.47 3.25
CA ILE A 282 -7.75 15.42 2.24
C ILE A 282 -8.27 14.07 2.76
N ARG A 283 -7.97 13.71 4.02
CA ARG A 283 -8.46 12.47 4.63
C ARG A 283 -9.98 12.38 4.64
N GLU A 284 -10.65 13.43 5.07
CA GLU A 284 -12.11 13.52 5.11
C GLU A 284 -12.71 13.36 3.72
N ALA A 285 -12.13 14.00 2.70
CA ALA A 285 -12.56 13.85 1.31
C ALA A 285 -12.40 12.41 0.79
N LEU A 286 -11.30 11.74 1.12
CA LEU A 286 -11.07 10.33 0.74
C LEU A 286 -12.04 9.38 1.46
N LEU A 287 -12.30 9.61 2.74
CA LEU A 287 -13.25 8.81 3.51
C LEU A 287 -14.68 9.00 3.01
N ALA A 288 -15.08 10.22 2.69
CA ALA A 288 -16.39 10.50 2.08
C ALA A 288 -16.56 9.77 0.74
N GLU A 289 -15.54 9.80 -0.12
CA GLU A 289 -15.54 9.04 -1.38
C GLU A 289 -15.64 7.52 -1.13
N PHE A 290 -14.90 7.01 -0.16
CA PHE A 290 -14.90 5.58 0.18
C PHE A 290 -16.27 5.12 0.71
N THR A 291 -16.87 5.85 1.65
CA THR A 291 -18.14 5.47 2.25
C THR A 291 -19.35 5.85 1.38
N GLY A 292 -19.14 6.65 0.33
CA GLY A 292 -20.25 7.21 -0.48
C GLY A 292 -21.05 8.27 0.27
N ALA A 293 -20.51 8.83 1.36
CA ALA A 293 -21.12 9.95 2.06
C ALA A 293 -20.95 11.24 1.23
N ALA A 294 -21.92 12.15 1.33
CA ALA A 294 -21.75 13.48 0.78
C ALA A 294 -20.55 14.16 1.49
N PRO A 295 -19.68 14.89 0.77
CA PRO A 295 -18.63 15.67 1.42
C PRO A 295 -19.29 16.69 2.35
N ALA A 296 -18.75 16.79 3.58
CA ALA A 296 -19.21 17.74 4.58
C ALA A 296 -18.91 19.19 4.21
#